data_5e66a7663453d930f4d14ec39aebbd6b
#
_entry.id   5e66a7663453d930f4d14ec39aebbd6b
#
_cell.length_a   1.000
_cell.length_b   1.000
_cell.length_c   1.000
_cell.angle_alpha   90.00
_cell.angle_beta   90.00
_cell.angle_gamma   90.00
#
_symmetry.space_group_name_H-M   'P 1'
#
loop_
_entity.id
_entity.type
_entity.pdbx_description
1 polymer ?
#
loop_
_entity_poly.entity_id
_entity_poly.type
_entity_poly.pdbx_seq_one_letter_code
_entity_poly.pdbx_strand_id
1 'polypeptide(L)'
;MAKYESNIKQIPFPQRNVFTKLSDLTNLEVVKQKLSDPEALERIKETGKVSDDQLEKARKQLETLEFTADTISADVPPMGKVSIRIVERQPDKCIKFESVSSPIPLTFWIQLLPTSETASKMKLTIDAQMNPFIKMMADKPLKQGIEKLADMLAMIPYDNNEG
;
A
#
# COMPACT_ATOMS: atom_id res chain seq x y z
N MET A 1 0.27 14.22 -17.89
CA MET A 1 -0.10 13.24 -16.84
C MET A 1 0.99 12.20 -16.71
N ALA A 2 1.33 11.86 -15.52
CA ALA A 2 2.36 10.85 -15.24
C ALA A 2 1.72 9.65 -14.55
N LYS A 3 1.96 8.47 -15.11
CA LYS A 3 1.41 7.24 -14.60
C LYS A 3 2.53 6.34 -14.09
N TYR A 4 2.37 5.84 -12.89
CA TYR A 4 3.35 4.96 -12.26
C TYR A 4 2.67 3.67 -11.87
N GLU A 5 3.31 2.54 -12.16
CA GLU A 5 2.77 1.22 -11.84
C GLU A 5 3.81 0.42 -11.08
N SER A 6 3.37 -0.28 -10.05
CA SER A 6 4.25 -1.22 -9.35
C SER A 6 4.41 -2.49 -10.18
N ASN A 7 5.40 -3.30 -9.83
CA ASN A 7 5.45 -4.67 -10.33
C ASN A 7 4.25 -5.45 -9.77
N ILE A 8 3.87 -6.51 -10.46
CA ILE A 8 2.81 -7.40 -10.00
C ILE A 8 3.35 -8.20 -8.81
N LYS A 9 2.61 -8.18 -7.70
CA LYS A 9 2.98 -8.91 -6.49
C LYS A 9 2.07 -10.11 -6.31
N GLN A 10 2.68 -11.27 -6.05
CA GLN A 10 1.94 -12.49 -5.75
C GLN A 10 1.53 -12.47 -4.27
N ILE A 11 0.28 -12.80 -4.01
CA ILE A 11 -0.26 -12.81 -2.64
C ILE A 11 -0.86 -14.19 -2.39
N PRO A 12 -0.40 -14.91 -1.35
CA PRO A 12 -0.86 -16.28 -1.08
C PRO A 12 -2.21 -16.31 -0.35
N PHE A 13 -3.14 -15.46 -0.76
CA PHE A 13 -4.49 -15.38 -0.19
C PHE A 13 -5.48 -15.04 -1.30
N PRO A 14 -6.76 -15.47 -1.17
CA PRO A 14 -7.77 -15.15 -2.17
C PRO A 14 -7.97 -13.64 -2.32
N GLN A 15 -8.31 -13.20 -3.53
CA GLN A 15 -8.52 -11.78 -3.78
C GLN A 15 -9.60 -11.18 -2.87
N ARG A 16 -10.61 -11.96 -2.51
CA ARG A 16 -11.67 -11.51 -1.61
C ARG A 16 -11.11 -11.12 -0.24
N ASN A 17 -10.18 -11.93 0.29
CA ASN A 17 -9.56 -11.63 1.58
C ASN A 17 -8.76 -10.34 1.52
N VAL A 18 -8.00 -10.17 0.44
CA VAL A 18 -7.19 -8.97 0.24
C VAL A 18 -8.10 -7.74 0.12
N PHE A 19 -9.14 -7.85 -0.70
CA PHE A 19 -10.09 -6.75 -0.90
C PHE A 19 -10.76 -6.36 0.41
N THR A 20 -11.26 -7.34 1.16
CA THR A 20 -11.96 -7.09 2.42
C THR A 20 -11.07 -6.35 3.41
N LYS A 21 -9.82 -6.78 3.54
CA LYS A 21 -8.90 -6.14 4.48
C LYS A 21 -8.54 -4.72 4.04
N LEU A 22 -8.27 -4.51 2.77
CA LEU A 22 -7.86 -3.21 2.27
C LEU A 22 -9.03 -2.24 2.08
N SER A 23 -10.26 -2.72 2.08
CA SER A 23 -11.45 -1.87 2.00
C SER A 23 -11.67 -1.05 3.27
N ASP A 24 -11.09 -1.46 4.38
CA ASP A 24 -11.10 -0.72 5.63
C ASP A 24 -9.65 -0.52 6.05
N LEU A 25 -9.16 0.69 5.86
CA LEU A 25 -7.75 0.98 6.05
C LEU A 25 -7.33 1.00 7.53
N THR A 26 -8.28 0.93 8.47
CA THR A 26 -7.92 0.74 9.87
C THR A 26 -7.22 -0.60 10.09
N ASN A 27 -7.43 -1.57 9.21
CA ASN A 27 -6.68 -2.82 9.24
C ASN A 27 -5.20 -2.59 9.03
N LEU A 28 -4.83 -1.58 8.24
CA LEU A 28 -3.43 -1.23 8.04
C LEU A 28 -2.83 -0.57 9.28
N GLU A 29 -3.63 0.17 10.03
CA GLU A 29 -3.18 0.74 11.30
C GLU A 29 -2.85 -0.38 12.30
N VAL A 30 -3.64 -1.46 12.30
CA VAL A 30 -3.36 -2.64 13.13
C VAL A 30 -2.03 -3.26 12.71
N VAL A 31 -1.77 -3.37 11.42
CA VAL A 31 -0.48 -3.90 10.91
C VAL A 31 0.67 -3.01 11.38
N LYS A 32 0.48 -1.69 11.32
CA LYS A 32 1.49 -0.74 11.78
C LYS A 32 1.82 -0.96 13.25
N GLN A 33 0.80 -1.15 14.08
CA GLN A 33 0.98 -1.42 15.50
C GLN A 33 1.71 -2.73 15.73
N LYS A 34 1.37 -3.78 14.97
CA LYS A 34 2.04 -5.08 15.09
C LYS A 34 3.51 -5.00 14.73
N LEU A 35 3.87 -4.19 13.74
CA LEU A 35 5.27 -4.01 13.36
C LEU A 35 6.06 -3.24 14.39
N SER A 36 5.39 -2.55 15.31
CA SER A 36 6.03 -1.88 16.44
C SER A 36 6.17 -2.80 17.65
N ASP A 37 5.56 -3.97 17.62
CA ASP A 37 5.58 -4.94 18.72
C ASP A 37 6.72 -5.94 18.53
N PRO A 38 7.69 -6.03 19.46
CA PRO A 38 8.82 -6.96 19.32
C PRO A 38 8.39 -8.41 19.16
N GLU A 39 7.34 -8.85 19.85
CA GLU A 39 6.88 -10.23 19.75
C GLU A 39 6.33 -10.53 18.35
N ALA A 40 5.57 -9.59 17.78
CA ALA A 40 5.04 -9.76 16.43
C ALA A 40 6.16 -9.79 15.39
N LEU A 41 7.19 -8.96 15.58
CA LEU A 41 8.35 -8.95 14.69
C LEU A 41 9.09 -10.28 14.72
N GLU A 42 9.24 -10.87 15.90
CA GLU A 42 9.88 -12.18 16.03
C GLU A 42 9.12 -13.25 15.26
N ARG A 43 7.80 -13.25 15.35
CA ARG A 43 6.97 -14.21 14.61
C ARG A 43 7.14 -14.08 13.12
N ILE A 44 7.21 -12.84 12.63
CA ILE A 44 7.40 -12.59 11.20
C ILE A 44 8.77 -13.09 10.75
N LYS A 45 9.81 -12.84 11.56
CA LYS A 45 11.15 -13.31 11.25
C LYS A 45 11.23 -14.83 11.21
N GLU A 46 10.48 -15.51 12.06
CA GLU A 46 10.47 -16.97 12.11
C GLU A 46 9.93 -17.60 10.83
N THR A 47 9.15 -16.87 10.04
CA THR A 47 8.64 -17.39 8.77
C THR A 47 9.75 -17.57 7.75
N GLY A 48 10.88 -16.88 7.92
CA GLY A 48 11.98 -16.92 6.99
C GLY A 48 11.74 -16.24 5.67
N LYS A 49 10.58 -15.64 5.47
CA LYS A 49 10.21 -15.00 4.22
C LYS A 49 10.67 -13.55 4.11
N VAL A 50 11.00 -12.94 5.24
CA VAL A 50 11.33 -11.52 5.30
C VAL A 50 12.63 -11.35 6.06
N SER A 51 13.57 -10.60 5.51
CA SER A 51 14.84 -10.31 6.16
C SER A 51 14.67 -9.18 7.18
N ASP A 52 15.65 -9.05 8.09
CA ASP A 52 15.66 -7.96 9.07
C ASP A 52 15.64 -6.59 8.38
N ASP A 53 16.39 -6.45 7.28
CA ASP A 53 16.43 -5.22 6.52
C ASP A 53 15.06 -4.86 5.95
N GLN A 54 14.35 -5.84 5.43
CA GLN A 54 13.03 -5.62 4.85
C GLN A 54 12.03 -5.18 5.92
N LEU A 55 12.09 -5.82 7.09
CA LEU A 55 11.21 -5.46 8.21
C LEU A 55 11.49 -4.05 8.71
N GLU A 56 12.77 -3.69 8.81
CA GLU A 56 13.14 -2.37 9.27
C GLU A 56 12.67 -1.29 8.30
N LYS A 57 12.82 -1.53 7.00
CA LYS A 57 12.34 -0.61 5.97
C LYS A 57 10.83 -0.48 5.99
N ALA A 58 10.12 -1.59 6.12
CA ALA A 58 8.66 -1.59 6.19
C ALA A 58 8.18 -0.83 7.42
N ARG A 59 8.81 -1.06 8.57
CA ARG A 59 8.47 -0.36 9.79
C ARG A 59 8.65 1.14 9.67
N LYS A 60 9.78 1.57 9.14
CA LYS A 60 10.06 2.99 8.94
C LYS A 60 9.06 3.63 7.99
N GLN A 61 8.72 2.93 6.93
CA GLN A 61 7.76 3.44 5.96
C GLN A 61 6.37 3.58 6.59
N LEU A 62 5.95 2.59 7.37
CA LEU A 62 4.65 2.63 8.04
C LEU A 62 4.57 3.72 9.10
N GLU A 63 5.67 4.03 9.77
CA GLU A 63 5.70 5.10 10.76
C GLU A 63 5.36 6.47 10.16
N THR A 64 5.63 6.66 8.87
CA THR A 64 5.33 7.92 8.19
C THR A 64 3.92 7.96 7.63
N LEU A 65 3.19 6.84 7.67
CA LEU A 65 1.83 6.74 7.13
C LEU A 65 0.81 6.86 8.25
N GLU A 66 -0.29 7.52 7.94
CA GLU A 66 -1.44 7.61 8.83
C GLU A 66 -2.65 7.02 8.14
N PHE A 67 -3.42 6.23 8.85
CA PHE A 67 -4.59 5.54 8.28
C PHE A 67 -5.85 5.86 9.06
N THR A 68 -6.95 6.07 8.32
CA THR A 68 -8.30 6.02 8.89
C THR A 68 -9.06 4.94 8.12
N ALA A 69 -10.36 4.81 8.34
CA ALA A 69 -11.12 3.76 7.65
C ALA A 69 -11.05 3.87 6.13
N ASP A 70 -10.96 5.09 5.60
CA ASP A 70 -10.98 5.30 4.16
C ASP A 70 -9.91 6.26 3.64
N THR A 71 -8.94 6.67 4.47
CA THR A 71 -7.86 7.58 4.03
C THR A 71 -6.48 7.04 4.36
N ILE A 72 -5.52 7.43 3.54
CA ILE A 72 -4.09 7.22 3.78
C ILE A 72 -3.41 8.56 3.61
N SER A 73 -2.57 8.93 4.59
CA SER A 73 -1.76 10.14 4.51
C SER A 73 -0.29 9.79 4.64
N ALA A 74 0.56 10.44 3.87
CA ALA A 74 1.98 10.16 3.85
C ALA A 74 2.76 11.44 3.59
N ASP A 75 4.00 11.47 4.10
CA ASP A 75 4.95 12.52 3.75
C ASP A 75 5.77 12.03 2.56
N VAL A 76 5.73 12.76 1.46
CA VAL A 76 6.40 12.38 0.21
C VAL A 76 7.32 13.52 -0.23
N PRO A 77 8.54 13.63 0.34
CA PRO A 77 9.48 14.67 -0.09
C PRO A 77 9.86 14.51 -1.56
N PRO A 78 10.03 15.58 -2.31
CA PRO A 78 9.90 17.01 -1.91
C PRO A 78 8.47 17.55 -1.96
N MET A 79 7.48 16.71 -2.22
CA MET A 79 6.09 17.14 -2.42
C MET A 79 5.39 17.56 -1.11
N GLY A 80 5.84 17.02 0.04
CA GLY A 80 5.20 17.26 1.31
C GLY A 80 4.11 16.25 1.62
N LYS A 81 3.16 16.63 2.45
CA LYS A 81 2.11 15.71 2.89
C LYS A 81 1.07 15.47 1.80
N VAL A 82 0.80 14.21 1.53
CA VAL A 82 -0.19 13.77 0.55
C VAL A 82 -1.22 12.91 1.27
N SER A 83 -2.51 13.23 1.08
CA SER A 83 -3.61 12.44 1.65
C SER A 83 -4.52 11.99 0.52
N ILE A 84 -4.87 10.70 0.52
CA ILE A 84 -5.77 10.13 -0.47
C ILE A 84 -6.91 9.41 0.26
N ARG A 85 -8.06 9.33 -0.39
CA ARG A 85 -9.26 8.74 0.18
C ARG A 85 -9.89 7.75 -0.80
N ILE A 86 -10.44 6.66 -0.27
CA ILE A 86 -11.19 5.71 -1.08
C ILE A 86 -12.44 6.40 -1.61
N VAL A 87 -12.62 6.39 -2.92
CA VAL A 87 -13.80 6.96 -3.57
C VAL A 87 -14.62 5.89 -4.29
N GLU A 88 -14.05 4.73 -4.53
CA GLU A 88 -14.76 3.65 -5.20
C GLU A 88 -14.21 2.31 -4.73
N ARG A 89 -15.10 1.36 -4.49
CA ARG A 89 -14.74 -0.02 -4.16
C ARG A 89 -15.45 -0.93 -5.15
N GLN A 90 -14.68 -1.61 -5.99
CA GLN A 90 -15.20 -2.65 -6.89
C GLN A 90 -14.91 -4.00 -6.24
N PRO A 91 -15.92 -4.68 -5.70
CA PRO A 91 -15.69 -5.88 -4.88
C PRO A 91 -14.74 -6.88 -5.53
N ASP A 92 -13.73 -7.28 -4.77
CA ASP A 92 -12.71 -8.25 -5.09
C ASP A 92 -11.78 -7.84 -6.24
N LYS A 93 -11.99 -6.71 -6.90
CA LYS A 93 -11.22 -6.32 -8.09
C LYS A 93 -10.35 -5.11 -7.92
N CYS A 94 -10.88 -4.05 -7.31
CA CYS A 94 -10.17 -2.78 -7.31
C CYS A 94 -10.66 -1.86 -6.22
N ILE A 95 -9.73 -1.08 -5.66
CA ILE A 95 -10.05 0.01 -4.75
C ILE A 95 -9.43 1.26 -5.34
N LYS A 96 -10.25 2.28 -5.58
CA LYS A 96 -9.81 3.53 -6.18
C LYS A 96 -9.76 4.64 -5.13
N PHE A 97 -8.68 5.40 -5.14
CA PHE A 97 -8.46 6.52 -4.24
C PHE A 97 -8.25 7.79 -5.03
N GLU A 98 -8.67 8.91 -4.47
CA GLU A 98 -8.37 10.23 -5.03
C GLU A 98 -7.75 11.11 -3.97
N SER A 99 -6.90 12.05 -4.39
CA SER A 99 -6.26 12.97 -3.47
C SER A 99 -7.30 13.88 -2.79
N VAL A 100 -7.17 14.02 -1.47
CA VAL A 100 -7.98 14.94 -0.67
C VAL A 100 -7.16 16.19 -0.40
N SER A 101 -5.88 16.00 -0.08
CA SER A 101 -4.94 17.08 0.16
C SER A 101 -3.61 16.66 -0.44
N SER A 102 -3.16 17.40 -1.43
CA SER A 102 -1.93 17.08 -2.14
C SER A 102 -1.51 18.31 -2.94
N PRO A 103 -0.20 18.57 -3.06
CA PRO A 103 0.26 19.66 -3.93
C PRO A 103 -0.06 19.42 -5.40
N ILE A 104 -0.37 18.18 -5.79
CA ILE A 104 -0.79 17.85 -7.16
C ILE A 104 -1.99 16.90 -7.10
N PRO A 105 -2.91 17.00 -8.07
CA PRO A 105 -4.01 16.04 -8.15
C PRO A 105 -3.46 14.66 -8.50
N LEU A 106 -3.93 13.64 -7.80
CA LEU A 106 -3.55 12.26 -8.12
C LEU A 106 -4.69 11.29 -7.85
N THR A 107 -4.64 10.17 -8.56
CA THR A 107 -5.54 9.04 -8.39
C THR A 107 -4.69 7.81 -8.16
N PHE A 108 -5.13 6.93 -7.28
CA PHE A 108 -4.40 5.74 -6.91
C PHE A 108 -5.34 4.54 -6.96
N TRP A 109 -4.86 3.43 -7.49
CA TRP A 109 -5.65 2.20 -7.57
C TRP A 109 -4.88 1.04 -6.96
N ILE A 110 -5.60 0.21 -6.22
CA ILE A 110 -5.13 -1.12 -5.82
C ILE A 110 -5.94 -2.10 -6.67
N GLN A 111 -5.26 -2.80 -7.57
CA GLN A 111 -5.89 -3.71 -8.51
C GLN A 111 -5.58 -5.15 -8.13
N LEU A 112 -6.63 -5.99 -8.11
CA LEU A 112 -6.53 -7.37 -7.67
C LEU A 112 -7.04 -8.30 -8.75
N LEU A 113 -6.35 -9.43 -8.97
CA LEU A 113 -6.78 -10.48 -9.88
C LEU A 113 -6.54 -11.83 -9.21
N PRO A 114 -7.41 -12.82 -9.45
CA PRO A 114 -7.18 -14.14 -8.89
C PRO A 114 -6.11 -14.88 -9.69
N THR A 115 -5.26 -15.65 -9.00
CA THR A 115 -4.36 -16.58 -9.65
C THR A 115 -4.81 -18.02 -9.41
N SER A 116 -5.57 -18.24 -8.32
CA SER A 116 -6.20 -19.50 -7.99
C SER A 116 -7.31 -19.23 -6.99
N GLU A 117 -7.97 -20.27 -6.49
CA GLU A 117 -9.00 -20.13 -5.46
C GLU A 117 -8.42 -19.61 -4.14
N THR A 118 -7.14 -19.83 -3.90
CA THR A 118 -6.49 -19.50 -2.63
C THR A 118 -5.39 -18.48 -2.77
N ALA A 119 -5.18 -17.92 -3.97
CA ALA A 119 -4.11 -16.95 -4.19
C ALA A 119 -4.55 -15.87 -5.17
N SER A 120 -3.86 -14.75 -5.13
CA SER A 120 -4.16 -13.61 -5.99
C SER A 120 -2.89 -12.88 -6.35
N LYS A 121 -3.03 -11.87 -7.21
CA LYS A 121 -1.94 -10.95 -7.52
C LYS A 121 -2.46 -9.53 -7.43
N MET A 122 -1.56 -8.61 -7.13
CA MET A 122 -1.88 -7.22 -6.89
C MET A 122 -0.94 -6.31 -7.68
N LYS A 123 -1.49 -5.22 -8.16
CA LYS A 123 -0.71 -4.16 -8.79
C LYS A 123 -1.23 -2.83 -8.29
N LEU A 124 -0.32 -1.88 -8.02
CA LEU A 124 -0.67 -0.52 -7.64
C LEU A 124 -0.41 0.41 -8.81
N THR A 125 -1.28 1.39 -8.99
CA THR A 125 -1.14 2.38 -10.05
C THR A 125 -1.41 3.76 -9.49
N ILE A 126 -0.56 4.73 -9.84
CA ILE A 126 -0.75 6.15 -9.53
C ILE A 126 -0.82 6.91 -10.84
N ASP A 127 -1.81 7.80 -10.98
CA ASP A 127 -1.90 8.74 -12.08
C ASP A 127 -1.87 10.14 -11.47
N ALA A 128 -0.80 10.88 -11.75
CA ALA A 128 -0.58 12.20 -11.16
C ALA A 128 -0.51 13.26 -12.22
N GLN A 129 -1.23 14.36 -12.00
CA GLN A 129 -1.21 15.50 -12.92
C GLN A 129 -0.07 16.43 -12.50
N MET A 130 1.01 16.40 -13.26
CA MET A 130 2.21 17.17 -12.95
C MET A 130 2.69 17.90 -14.19
N ASN A 131 3.14 19.16 -14.02
CA ASN A 131 3.87 19.81 -15.08
C ASN A 131 5.28 19.21 -15.19
N PRO A 132 6.02 19.46 -16.28
CA PRO A 132 7.34 18.82 -16.47
C PRO A 132 8.33 19.13 -15.35
N PHE A 133 8.26 20.32 -14.76
CA PHE A 133 9.17 20.71 -13.69
C PHE A 133 8.93 19.88 -12.42
N ILE A 134 7.66 19.75 -12.02
CA ILE A 134 7.30 18.95 -10.85
C ILE A 134 7.60 17.49 -11.12
N LYS A 135 7.34 17.01 -12.35
CA LYS A 135 7.62 15.63 -12.71
C LYS A 135 9.09 15.27 -12.50
N MET A 136 10.00 16.17 -12.86
CA MET A 136 11.43 15.94 -12.66
C MET A 136 11.78 15.68 -11.20
N MET A 137 11.12 16.40 -10.28
CA MET A 137 11.38 16.27 -8.86
C MET A 137 10.67 15.07 -8.23
N ALA A 138 9.46 14.75 -8.70
CA ALA A 138 8.61 13.75 -8.07
C ALA A 138 8.73 12.35 -8.71
N ASP A 139 9.30 12.26 -9.91
CA ASP A 139 9.31 11.02 -10.68
C ASP A 139 9.95 9.86 -9.89
N LYS A 140 11.16 10.07 -9.39
CA LYS A 140 11.87 9.03 -8.66
C LYS A 140 11.23 8.67 -7.33
N PRO A 141 10.85 9.64 -6.48
CA PRO A 141 10.15 9.33 -5.23
C PRO A 141 8.86 8.55 -5.46
N LEU A 142 8.08 8.91 -6.48
CA LEU A 142 6.82 8.23 -6.76
C LEU A 142 7.04 6.80 -7.25
N LYS A 143 8.01 6.59 -8.13
CA LYS A 143 8.34 5.24 -8.60
C LYS A 143 8.80 4.34 -7.47
N GLN A 144 9.68 4.85 -6.64
CA GLN A 144 10.20 4.08 -5.50
C GLN A 144 9.12 3.86 -4.46
N GLY A 145 8.32 4.90 -4.20
CA GLY A 145 7.28 4.84 -3.19
C GLY A 145 6.21 3.81 -3.52
N ILE A 146 5.75 3.78 -4.78
CA ILE A 146 4.70 2.83 -5.16
C ILE A 146 5.21 1.39 -5.09
N GLU A 147 6.47 1.16 -5.43
CA GLU A 147 7.07 -0.17 -5.36
C GLU A 147 7.22 -0.61 -3.91
N LYS A 148 7.69 0.28 -3.05
CA LYS A 148 7.81 -0.02 -1.61
C LYS A 148 6.45 -0.28 -0.97
N LEU A 149 5.45 0.49 -1.34
CA LEU A 149 4.10 0.29 -0.82
C LEU A 149 3.55 -1.06 -1.27
N ALA A 150 3.77 -1.43 -2.53
CA ALA A 150 3.34 -2.72 -3.05
C ALA A 150 4.02 -3.87 -2.31
N ASP A 151 5.32 -3.76 -2.05
CA ASP A 151 6.05 -4.77 -1.29
C ASP A 151 5.47 -4.92 0.12
N MET A 152 5.18 -3.79 0.77
CA MET A 152 4.62 -3.79 2.11
C MET A 152 3.25 -4.45 2.12
N LEU A 153 2.38 -4.08 1.19
CA LEU A 153 1.04 -4.65 1.12
C LEU A 153 1.08 -6.14 0.81
N ALA A 154 2.07 -6.59 0.04
CA ALA A 154 2.21 -8.01 -0.29
C ALA A 154 2.65 -8.85 0.92
N MET A 155 3.23 -8.23 1.94
CA MET A 155 3.68 -8.94 3.14
C MET A 155 2.60 -9.11 4.20
N ILE A 156 1.47 -8.42 4.06
CA ILE A 156 0.40 -8.47 5.04
C ILE A 156 -0.29 -9.84 5.02
N PRO A 157 -0.59 -10.45 6.18
CA PRO A 157 -1.39 -11.66 6.20
C PRO A 157 -2.86 -11.31 6.01
N TYR A 158 -3.43 -11.80 4.90
CA TYR A 158 -4.82 -11.53 4.53
C TYR A 158 -5.71 -12.72 4.86
N ASP A 159 -5.50 -13.36 6.00
CA ASP A 159 -6.35 -14.48 6.37
C ASP A 159 -7.65 -13.99 7.01
N ASN A 160 -8.64 -14.90 7.10
CA ASN A 160 -9.93 -14.55 7.64
C ASN A 160 -10.01 -14.69 9.17
N ASN A 161 -8.93 -15.12 9.79
CA ASN A 161 -8.89 -15.36 11.24
C ASN A 161 -8.31 -14.18 11.97
N GLU A 162 -8.59 -13.01 11.51
CA GLU A 162 -8.08 -11.81 12.11
C GLU A 162 -8.68 -11.58 13.46
N GLY A 163 -7.91 -11.71 14.43
CA GLY A 163 -8.34 -11.33 15.74
C GLY A 163 -8.33 -9.84 15.89
#